data_ffd17aab6c57241fcedf1a7c42d30d99
#
_entry.id   ffd17aab6c57241fcedf1a7c42d30d99
#
_cell.length_a   1.000
_cell.length_b   1.000
_cell.length_c   1.000
_cell.angle_alpha   90.00
_cell.angle_beta   90.00
_cell.angle_gamma   90.00
#
_symmetry.space_group_name_H-M   'P 1'
#
loop_
_entity.id
_entity.type
_entity.pdbx_description
1 polymer ?
#
loop_
_entity_poly.entity_id
_entity_poly.type
_entity_poly.pdbx_seq_one_letter_code
_entity_poly.pdbx_strand_id
1 'polypeptide(L)'
;MDKNGGEGVMKNKDFTLKKYRELLVALKGYGEITLRHDVDLKPQNSLATAKIEHELGWKAVYYFRAVPESWDESIIREIASLGHEIGYHYESLTTCNGDVDAAYRDFCENLEKLRAIIPVKSICMHGSPKSKWDSKDIWKKYDYHELGIEFEPYFDTDFSKTFYLTDTGRRWDGYKVSVRDKIPVYQDEWVRQGLVYHSTDDIIRAVKDETLPRNIMFTTHPQRWTDCLTEWLKELFVQNLKNCVKRLVVSK
;
A
#
# COMPACT_ATOMS: atom_id res chain seq x y z
N MET A 1 32.00 18.43 4.64
CA MET A 1 30.71 18.60 3.95
C MET A 1 29.64 18.06 4.88
N ASP A 2 28.88 18.96 5.44
CA ASP A 2 27.98 18.73 6.58
C ASP A 2 26.84 17.75 6.25
N LYS A 3 26.93 16.54 6.80
CA LYS A 3 25.81 15.57 6.77
C LYS A 3 24.65 15.96 7.71
N ASN A 4 24.84 16.94 8.58
CA ASN A 4 23.87 17.34 9.61
C ASN A 4 22.83 18.40 9.15
N GLY A 5 23.04 19.06 8.03
CA GLY A 5 22.10 20.08 7.53
C GLY A 5 20.76 19.53 7.02
N GLY A 6 20.71 18.25 6.61
CA GLY A 6 19.50 17.59 6.09
C GLY A 6 18.53 17.10 7.16
N GLU A 7 19.02 16.65 8.31
CA GLU A 7 18.19 16.08 9.38
C GLU A 7 17.25 17.12 10.03
N GLY A 8 17.72 18.35 10.24
CA GLY A 8 16.89 19.42 10.80
C GLY A 8 15.72 19.83 9.93
N VAL A 9 15.88 19.80 8.61
CA VAL A 9 14.86 20.19 7.62
C VAL A 9 13.75 19.14 7.50
N MET A 10 14.02 17.86 7.81
CA MET A 10 13.08 16.75 7.71
C MET A 10 12.27 16.50 8.98
N LYS A 11 12.63 17.13 10.11
CA LYS A 11 12.15 16.79 11.46
C LYS A 11 10.64 16.78 11.65
N ASN A 12 9.89 17.56 10.88
CA ASN A 12 8.41 17.67 10.98
C ASN A 12 7.69 17.37 9.64
N LYS A 13 8.37 16.71 8.70
CA LYS A 13 7.77 16.41 7.40
C LYS A 13 7.03 15.09 7.43
N ASP A 14 5.85 15.07 6.82
CA ASP A 14 5.08 13.85 6.60
C ASP A 14 5.75 12.94 5.56
N PHE A 15 5.43 11.65 5.55
CA PHE A 15 6.00 10.64 4.65
C PHE A 15 7.52 10.48 4.76
N THR A 16 8.06 10.65 5.97
CA THR A 16 9.43 10.26 6.33
C THR A 16 9.42 8.92 7.07
N LEU A 17 10.51 8.16 7.02
CA LEU A 17 10.65 6.93 7.82
C LEU A 17 10.54 7.21 9.32
N LYS A 18 11.01 8.37 9.75
CA LYS A 18 10.82 8.85 11.12
C LYS A 18 9.33 9.01 11.45
N LYS A 19 8.54 9.66 10.57
CA LYS A 19 7.10 9.86 10.76
C LYS A 19 6.35 8.52 10.71
N TYR A 20 6.79 7.59 9.88
CA TYR A 20 6.28 6.23 9.85
C TYR A 20 6.47 5.52 11.19
N ARG A 21 7.67 5.60 11.77
CA ARG A 21 7.97 5.07 13.11
C ARG A 21 7.08 5.71 14.17
N GLU A 22 6.88 7.02 14.16
CA GLU A 22 5.99 7.73 15.09
C GLU A 22 4.54 7.21 15.01
N LEU A 23 4.04 6.97 13.79
CA LEU A 23 2.72 6.38 13.55
C LEU A 23 2.62 4.98 14.16
N LEU A 24 3.56 4.09 13.87
CA LEU A 24 3.55 2.72 14.39
C LEU A 24 3.65 2.64 15.90
N VAL A 25 4.43 3.53 16.51
CA VAL A 25 4.51 3.64 17.98
C VAL A 25 3.16 4.08 18.56
N ALA A 26 2.48 5.05 17.92
CA ALA A 26 1.17 5.52 18.38
C ALA A 26 0.10 4.41 18.25
N LEU A 27 0.13 3.62 17.17
CA LEU A 27 -0.83 2.54 16.93
C LEU A 27 -0.62 1.31 17.83
N LYS A 28 0.53 1.18 18.48
CA LYS A 28 0.84 -0.04 19.26
C LYS A 28 -0.13 -0.22 20.43
N GLY A 29 -0.87 -1.34 20.42
CA GLY A 29 -1.89 -1.64 21.43
C GLY A 29 -3.20 -0.87 21.27
N TYR A 30 -3.36 -0.09 20.22
CA TYR A 30 -4.57 0.72 20.02
C TYR A 30 -5.79 -0.12 19.62
N GLY A 31 -5.63 -1.09 18.75
CA GLY A 31 -6.71 -1.94 18.22
C GLY A 31 -6.20 -3.04 17.32
N GLU A 32 -7.07 -3.55 16.45
CA GLU A 32 -6.71 -4.52 15.40
C GLU A 32 -6.20 -3.76 14.19
N ILE A 33 -4.90 -3.80 13.96
CA ILE A 33 -4.24 -3.07 12.90
C ILE A 33 -3.63 -4.04 11.90
N THR A 34 -4.11 -3.99 10.67
CA THR A 34 -3.52 -4.70 9.53
C THR A 34 -2.63 -3.74 8.75
N LEU A 35 -1.35 -4.06 8.64
CA LEU A 35 -0.39 -3.31 7.81
C LEU A 35 -0.24 -4.00 6.47
N ARG A 36 -0.58 -3.30 5.40
CA ARG A 36 -0.46 -3.72 4.01
C ARG A 36 0.43 -2.75 3.25
N HIS A 37 1.36 -3.29 2.47
CA HIS A 37 2.26 -2.51 1.63
C HIS A 37 2.14 -2.91 0.17
N ASP A 38 1.80 -1.94 -0.67
CA ASP A 38 1.76 -2.11 -2.11
C ASP A 38 3.10 -1.61 -2.69
N VAL A 39 3.98 -2.58 -3.00
CA VAL A 39 5.33 -2.30 -3.49
C VAL A 39 5.27 -2.09 -5.00
N ASP A 40 4.95 -0.85 -5.41
CA ASP A 40 4.86 -0.49 -6.82
C ASP A 40 6.22 -0.31 -7.48
N LEU A 41 7.17 0.22 -6.72
CA LEU A 41 8.54 0.53 -7.16
C LEU A 41 9.46 0.77 -5.96
N LYS A 42 10.77 0.84 -6.18
CA LYS A 42 11.80 1.10 -5.15
C LYS A 42 11.72 0.10 -3.97
N PRO A 43 12.00 -1.18 -4.20
CA PRO A 43 11.94 -2.20 -3.15
C PRO A 43 12.82 -1.90 -1.93
N GLN A 44 13.90 -1.10 -2.09
CA GLN A 44 14.76 -0.65 -0.99
C GLN A 44 13.99 0.15 0.09
N ASN A 45 13.01 0.94 -0.32
CA ASN A 45 12.16 1.67 0.62
C ASN A 45 11.26 0.70 1.41
N SER A 46 10.81 -0.40 0.77
CA SER A 46 10.04 -1.46 1.44
C SER A 46 10.88 -2.16 2.51
N LEU A 47 12.14 -2.43 2.23
CA LEU A 47 13.05 -2.99 3.23
C LEU A 47 13.27 -2.03 4.41
N ALA A 48 13.34 -0.72 4.15
CA ALA A 48 13.50 0.27 5.21
C ALA A 48 12.25 0.33 6.13
N THR A 49 11.03 0.25 5.59
CA THR A 49 9.80 0.16 6.39
C THR A 49 9.70 -1.16 7.15
N ALA A 50 10.04 -2.29 6.51
CA ALA A 50 10.02 -3.62 7.12
C ALA A 50 10.96 -3.73 8.32
N LYS A 51 12.15 -3.11 8.26
CA LYS A 51 13.08 -3.06 9.39
C LYS A 51 12.49 -2.29 10.58
N ILE A 52 11.83 -1.16 10.34
CA ILE A 52 11.16 -0.37 11.39
C ILE A 52 10.03 -1.20 12.03
N GLU A 53 9.24 -1.89 11.24
CA GLU A 53 8.15 -2.73 11.72
C GLU A 53 8.67 -3.89 12.56
N HIS A 54 9.69 -4.60 12.05
CA HIS A 54 10.35 -5.68 12.79
C HIS A 54 10.89 -5.21 14.15
N GLU A 55 11.62 -4.09 14.17
CA GLU A 55 12.17 -3.49 15.40
C GLU A 55 11.08 -3.15 16.44
N LEU A 56 9.90 -2.73 15.97
CA LEU A 56 8.75 -2.40 16.81
C LEU A 56 7.85 -3.60 17.12
N GLY A 57 8.17 -4.79 16.60
CA GLY A 57 7.40 -6.01 16.77
C GLY A 57 6.08 -6.04 16.02
N TRP A 58 6.00 -5.35 14.89
CA TRP A 58 4.91 -5.42 13.94
C TRP A 58 5.14 -6.51 12.89
N LYS A 59 4.02 -7.06 12.39
CA LYS A 59 4.00 -7.89 11.18
C LYS A 59 3.15 -7.20 10.13
N ALA A 60 3.55 -7.32 8.88
CA ALA A 60 2.86 -6.73 7.73
C ALA A 60 2.88 -7.70 6.55
N VAL A 61 2.07 -7.41 5.54
CA VAL A 61 2.14 -8.05 4.24
C VAL A 61 2.67 -7.08 3.19
N TYR A 62 3.63 -7.55 2.39
CA TYR A 62 4.27 -6.79 1.31
C TYR A 62 3.91 -7.41 -0.04
N TYR A 63 3.09 -6.72 -0.83
CA TYR A 63 2.67 -7.16 -2.15
C TYR A 63 3.63 -6.63 -3.22
N PHE A 64 4.36 -7.51 -3.88
CA PHE A 64 5.33 -7.17 -4.93
C PHE A 64 4.74 -7.37 -6.31
N ARG A 65 4.92 -6.39 -7.22
CA ARG A 65 4.58 -6.50 -8.63
C ARG A 65 5.64 -7.32 -9.37
N ALA A 66 5.21 -8.06 -10.39
CA ALA A 66 6.12 -8.81 -11.27
C ALA A 66 6.72 -7.90 -12.36
N VAL A 67 7.32 -6.78 -11.96
CA VAL A 67 7.94 -5.79 -12.85
C VAL A 67 9.32 -5.38 -12.30
N PRO A 68 10.28 -5.00 -13.17
CA PRO A 68 11.64 -4.68 -12.74
C PRO A 68 11.72 -3.59 -11.66
N GLU A 69 10.80 -2.64 -11.65
CA GLU A 69 10.77 -1.52 -10.71
C GLU A 69 10.43 -1.95 -9.26
N SER A 70 9.75 -3.07 -9.11
CA SER A 70 9.31 -3.63 -7.83
C SER A 70 10.08 -4.89 -7.45
N TRP A 71 10.55 -5.67 -8.43
CA TRP A 71 11.11 -7.00 -8.23
C TRP A 71 12.59 -6.96 -7.86
N ASP A 72 12.90 -7.37 -6.63
CA ASP A 72 14.27 -7.61 -6.15
C ASP A 72 14.24 -8.81 -5.20
N GLU A 73 14.76 -9.95 -5.67
CA GLU A 73 14.71 -11.21 -4.92
C GLU A 73 15.44 -11.15 -3.57
N SER A 74 16.52 -10.40 -3.51
CA SER A 74 17.30 -10.27 -2.27
C SER A 74 16.51 -9.52 -1.21
N ILE A 75 15.81 -8.47 -1.60
CA ILE A 75 14.95 -7.68 -0.74
C ILE A 75 13.70 -8.45 -0.34
N ILE A 76 13.07 -9.18 -1.27
CA ILE A 76 11.92 -10.04 -0.98
C ILE A 76 12.28 -11.06 0.12
N ARG A 77 13.43 -11.76 -0.03
CA ARG A 77 13.92 -12.72 0.97
C ARG A 77 14.27 -12.04 2.30
N GLU A 78 14.88 -10.87 2.29
CA GLU A 78 15.24 -10.14 3.50
C GLU A 78 13.98 -9.70 4.26
N ILE A 79 12.96 -9.14 3.60
CA ILE A 79 11.68 -8.77 4.21
C ILE A 79 10.97 -10.00 4.82
N ALA A 80 10.94 -11.13 4.10
CA ALA A 80 10.39 -12.37 4.63
C ALA A 80 11.16 -12.87 5.86
N SER A 81 12.50 -12.76 5.87
CA SER A 81 13.33 -13.16 7.01
C SER A 81 13.11 -12.31 8.27
N LEU A 82 12.61 -11.08 8.11
CA LEU A 82 12.16 -10.22 9.20
C LEU A 82 10.80 -10.64 9.79
N GLY A 83 10.15 -11.67 9.21
CA GLY A 83 8.88 -12.22 9.69
C GLY A 83 7.65 -11.58 9.08
N HIS A 84 7.80 -10.83 7.99
CA HIS A 84 6.70 -10.29 7.21
C HIS A 84 6.20 -11.29 6.17
N GLU A 85 4.94 -11.17 5.80
CA GLU A 85 4.36 -11.94 4.71
C GLU A 85 4.68 -11.29 3.36
N ILE A 86 4.88 -12.12 2.34
CA ILE A 86 5.06 -11.68 0.95
C ILE A 86 3.82 -12.11 0.16
N GLY A 87 3.24 -11.16 -0.57
CA GLY A 87 2.13 -11.39 -1.48
C GLY A 87 2.45 -10.95 -2.91
N TYR A 88 1.61 -11.39 -3.86
CA TYR A 88 1.73 -10.99 -5.26
C TYR A 88 0.79 -9.83 -5.58
N HIS A 89 1.37 -8.70 -6.05
CA HIS A 89 0.62 -7.51 -6.49
C HIS A 89 0.33 -7.57 -7.99
N TYR A 90 -0.79 -8.22 -8.34
CA TYR A 90 -1.09 -8.60 -9.72
C TYR A 90 -1.75 -7.47 -10.54
N GLU A 91 -1.39 -7.39 -11.83
CA GLU A 91 -1.95 -6.44 -12.81
C GLU A 91 -2.18 -7.07 -14.18
N SER A 92 -2.29 -8.39 -14.23
CA SER A 92 -2.27 -9.22 -15.42
C SER A 92 -3.35 -8.86 -16.44
N LEU A 93 -4.56 -8.44 -16.02
CA LEU A 93 -5.60 -8.04 -16.96
C LEU A 93 -5.23 -6.74 -17.70
N THR A 94 -4.50 -5.85 -17.03
CA THR A 94 -3.93 -4.65 -17.68
C THR A 94 -2.82 -5.02 -18.66
N THR A 95 -1.92 -5.92 -18.25
CA THR A 95 -0.80 -6.41 -19.08
C THR A 95 -1.31 -7.10 -20.35
N CYS A 96 -2.37 -7.90 -20.21
CA CYS A 96 -2.98 -8.67 -21.32
C CYS A 96 -4.10 -7.91 -22.05
N ASN A 97 -4.20 -6.58 -21.90
CA ASN A 97 -5.17 -5.74 -22.61
C ASN A 97 -6.63 -6.20 -22.50
N GLY A 98 -7.00 -6.79 -21.35
CA GLY A 98 -8.36 -7.22 -21.06
C GLY A 98 -8.71 -8.64 -21.50
N ASP A 99 -7.79 -9.39 -22.08
CA ASP A 99 -7.96 -10.82 -22.35
C ASP A 99 -7.85 -11.59 -21.02
N VAL A 100 -8.98 -12.11 -20.53
CA VAL A 100 -9.07 -12.77 -19.22
C VAL A 100 -8.29 -14.08 -19.20
N ASP A 101 -8.27 -14.84 -20.29
CA ASP A 101 -7.58 -16.14 -20.34
C ASP A 101 -6.06 -15.94 -20.43
N ALA A 102 -5.62 -14.96 -21.20
CA ALA A 102 -4.21 -14.58 -21.23
C ALA A 102 -3.77 -14.02 -19.88
N ALA A 103 -4.60 -13.20 -19.24
CA ALA A 103 -4.33 -12.61 -17.94
C ALA A 103 -4.22 -13.68 -16.83
N TYR A 104 -5.08 -14.70 -16.85
CA TYR A 104 -4.99 -15.81 -15.91
C TYR A 104 -3.69 -16.59 -16.07
N ARG A 105 -3.25 -16.87 -17.31
CA ARG A 105 -1.94 -17.53 -17.58
C ARG A 105 -0.78 -16.67 -17.11
N ASP A 106 -0.75 -15.38 -17.44
CA ASP A 106 0.26 -14.42 -16.99
C ASP A 106 0.32 -14.34 -15.44
N PHE A 107 -0.85 -14.33 -14.81
CA PHE A 107 -0.93 -14.36 -13.35
C PHE A 107 -0.29 -15.61 -12.77
N CYS A 108 -0.67 -16.80 -13.26
CA CYS A 108 -0.11 -18.07 -12.79
C CYS A 108 1.41 -18.14 -12.98
N GLU A 109 1.92 -17.74 -14.14
CA GLU A 109 3.36 -17.72 -14.43
C GLU A 109 4.13 -16.81 -13.45
N ASN A 110 3.60 -15.61 -13.17
CA ASN A 110 4.25 -14.67 -12.26
C ASN A 110 4.11 -15.09 -10.79
N LEU A 111 2.98 -15.69 -10.40
CA LEU A 111 2.81 -16.29 -9.07
C LEU A 111 3.82 -17.40 -8.82
N GLU A 112 4.03 -18.30 -9.80
CA GLU A 112 5.02 -19.38 -9.68
C GLU A 112 6.46 -18.85 -9.63
N LYS A 113 6.80 -17.79 -10.37
CA LYS A 113 8.10 -17.11 -10.22
C LYS A 113 8.32 -16.60 -8.80
N LEU A 114 7.30 -15.99 -8.18
CA LEU A 114 7.40 -15.51 -6.82
C LEU A 114 7.48 -16.66 -5.81
N ARG A 115 6.72 -17.73 -6.04
CA ARG A 115 6.74 -18.94 -5.21
C ARG A 115 8.08 -19.70 -5.27
N ALA A 116 8.82 -19.56 -6.36
CA ALA A 116 10.20 -20.09 -6.44
C ALA A 116 11.17 -19.36 -5.48
N ILE A 117 10.82 -18.15 -5.03
CA ILE A 117 11.60 -17.36 -4.08
C ILE A 117 11.15 -17.61 -2.64
N ILE A 118 9.83 -17.55 -2.39
CA ILE A 118 9.22 -17.59 -1.06
C ILE A 118 7.76 -18.13 -1.16
N PRO A 119 7.22 -18.82 -0.15
CA PRO A 119 5.80 -19.17 -0.11
C PRO A 119 4.91 -17.93 -0.22
N VAL A 120 3.87 -18.01 -1.08
CA VAL A 120 2.90 -16.93 -1.31
C VAL A 120 1.50 -17.50 -1.14
N LYS A 121 0.74 -16.92 -0.20
CA LYS A 121 -0.63 -17.30 0.14
C LYS A 121 -1.63 -16.16 -0.04
N SER A 122 -1.15 -14.94 -0.24
CA SER A 122 -2.00 -13.77 -0.46
C SER A 122 -1.63 -13.04 -1.74
N ILE A 123 -2.64 -12.43 -2.33
CA ILE A 123 -2.52 -11.61 -3.54
C ILE A 123 -3.26 -10.29 -3.34
N CYS A 124 -2.91 -9.29 -4.10
CA CYS A 124 -3.61 -8.01 -4.11
C CYS A 124 -3.58 -7.37 -5.49
N MET A 125 -4.70 -6.86 -5.94
CA MET A 125 -4.79 -6.19 -7.23
C MET A 125 -4.04 -4.86 -7.25
N HIS A 126 -3.16 -4.66 -8.25
CA HIS A 126 -2.56 -3.36 -8.55
C HIS A 126 -3.53 -2.47 -9.32
N GLY A 127 -3.88 -1.34 -8.71
CA GLY A 127 -4.81 -0.36 -9.26
C GLY A 127 -4.15 0.71 -10.12
N SER A 128 -3.82 0.43 -11.40
CA SER A 128 -3.32 1.46 -12.30
C SER A 128 -4.41 2.47 -12.69
N PRO A 129 -4.23 3.79 -12.43
CA PRO A 129 -5.20 4.79 -12.86
C PRO A 129 -5.24 5.00 -14.39
N LYS A 130 -4.25 4.48 -15.12
CA LYS A 130 -4.18 4.53 -16.58
C LYS A 130 -4.88 3.35 -17.25
N SER A 131 -5.16 2.29 -16.50
CA SER A 131 -5.83 1.11 -17.04
C SER A 131 -7.34 1.31 -17.06
N LYS A 132 -7.99 0.91 -18.13
CA LYS A 132 -9.45 0.82 -18.22
C LYS A 132 -9.98 -0.48 -17.61
N TRP A 133 -9.13 -1.48 -17.40
CA TRP A 133 -9.49 -2.78 -16.83
C TRP A 133 -9.22 -2.82 -15.32
N ASP A 134 -10.04 -3.58 -14.62
CA ASP A 134 -9.82 -3.94 -13.23
C ASP A 134 -9.31 -5.38 -13.17
N SER A 135 -8.08 -5.59 -12.71
CA SER A 135 -7.47 -6.92 -12.70
C SER A 135 -8.22 -7.93 -11.81
N LYS A 136 -9.08 -7.48 -10.89
CA LYS A 136 -9.99 -8.35 -10.12
C LYS A 136 -11.01 -9.08 -11.01
N ASP A 137 -11.28 -8.57 -12.20
CA ASP A 137 -12.25 -9.20 -13.12
C ASP A 137 -11.80 -10.57 -13.63
N ILE A 138 -10.53 -10.95 -13.48
CA ILE A 138 -10.03 -12.32 -13.70
C ILE A 138 -10.84 -13.33 -12.87
N TRP A 139 -11.11 -12.97 -11.62
CA TRP A 139 -11.79 -13.82 -10.63
C TRP A 139 -13.32 -13.94 -10.82
N LYS A 140 -13.88 -13.28 -11.82
CA LYS A 140 -15.25 -13.56 -12.29
C LYS A 140 -15.35 -14.85 -13.07
N LYS A 141 -14.23 -15.32 -13.65
CA LYS A 141 -14.15 -16.55 -14.46
C LYS A 141 -13.36 -17.66 -13.77
N TYR A 142 -12.34 -17.30 -13.00
CA TYR A 142 -11.41 -18.21 -12.32
C TYR A 142 -11.50 -18.03 -10.81
N ASP A 143 -11.07 -19.04 -10.04
CA ASP A 143 -11.01 -19.01 -8.59
C ASP A 143 -9.55 -19.02 -8.13
N TYR A 144 -9.08 -17.96 -7.45
CA TYR A 144 -7.72 -17.91 -6.92
C TYR A 144 -7.47 -18.92 -5.79
N HIS A 145 -8.53 -19.40 -5.12
CA HIS A 145 -8.38 -20.41 -4.08
C HIS A 145 -7.90 -21.76 -4.66
N GLU A 146 -8.25 -22.07 -5.92
CA GLU A 146 -7.73 -23.27 -6.61
C GLU A 146 -6.22 -23.23 -6.81
N LEU A 147 -5.63 -22.03 -6.73
CA LEU A 147 -4.18 -21.82 -6.78
C LEU A 147 -3.53 -21.84 -5.38
N GLY A 148 -4.28 -22.21 -4.32
CA GLY A 148 -3.78 -22.18 -2.95
C GLY A 148 -3.55 -20.78 -2.39
N ILE A 149 -4.23 -19.77 -2.93
CA ILE A 149 -4.28 -18.42 -2.37
C ILE A 149 -5.40 -18.39 -1.34
N GLU A 150 -5.09 -17.87 -0.16
CA GLU A 150 -5.98 -17.82 1.00
C GLU A 150 -6.64 -16.44 1.17
N PHE A 151 -6.06 -15.37 0.59
CA PHE A 151 -6.50 -14.01 0.86
C PHE A 151 -6.23 -13.02 -0.29
N GLU A 152 -7.28 -12.27 -0.67
CA GLU A 152 -7.23 -11.08 -1.52
C GLU A 152 -7.95 -9.93 -0.80
N PRO A 153 -7.28 -8.83 -0.42
CA PRO A 153 -7.85 -7.81 0.46
C PRO A 153 -9.19 -7.21 0.04
N TYR A 154 -9.46 -7.09 -1.26
CA TYR A 154 -10.70 -6.49 -1.74
C TYR A 154 -11.90 -7.44 -1.75
N PHE A 155 -11.66 -8.76 -1.67
CA PHE A 155 -12.71 -9.78 -1.62
C PHE A 155 -12.91 -10.33 -0.22
N ASP A 156 -11.82 -10.53 0.54
CA ASP A 156 -11.84 -11.28 1.79
C ASP A 156 -11.87 -10.40 3.04
N THR A 157 -11.76 -9.07 2.89
CA THR A 157 -11.90 -8.15 4.02
C THR A 157 -13.34 -7.72 4.21
N ASP A 158 -13.87 -7.88 5.42
CA ASP A 158 -15.18 -7.33 5.81
C ASP A 158 -15.05 -5.81 6.11
N PHE A 159 -15.18 -5.00 5.06
CA PHE A 159 -15.11 -3.54 5.19
C PHE A 159 -16.30 -2.92 5.92
N SER A 160 -17.33 -3.68 6.26
CA SER A 160 -18.38 -3.21 7.18
C SER A 160 -17.86 -3.04 8.61
N LYS A 161 -16.78 -3.75 8.94
CA LYS A 161 -16.14 -3.76 10.27
C LYS A 161 -14.73 -3.19 10.25
N THR A 162 -14.10 -3.10 9.08
CA THR A 162 -12.70 -2.68 8.92
C THR A 162 -12.63 -1.33 8.22
N PHE A 163 -12.15 -0.34 8.92
CA PHE A 163 -11.87 0.97 8.34
C PHE A 163 -10.62 0.91 7.46
N TYR A 164 -10.68 1.51 6.27
CA TYR A 164 -9.60 1.45 5.29
C TYR A 164 -8.90 2.82 5.17
N LEU A 165 -7.61 2.84 5.42
CA LEU A 165 -6.75 4.01 5.20
C LEU A 165 -5.67 3.70 4.17
N THR A 166 -5.44 4.63 3.25
CA THR A 166 -4.37 4.52 2.25
C THR A 166 -3.59 5.82 2.16
N ASP A 167 -2.27 5.73 1.96
CA ASP A 167 -1.39 6.88 1.72
C ASP A 167 -1.42 7.37 0.26
N THR A 168 -2.39 6.89 -0.54
CA THR A 168 -2.52 7.28 -1.94
C THR A 168 -2.73 8.77 -2.10
N GLY A 169 -1.89 9.38 -2.95
CA GLY A 169 -1.87 10.83 -3.15
C GLY A 169 -1.13 11.61 -2.08
N ARG A 170 -0.37 10.95 -1.21
CA ARG A 170 0.27 11.55 0.00
C ARG A 170 -0.78 12.19 0.91
N ARG A 171 -1.89 11.48 1.09
CA ARG A 171 -3.01 11.77 2.00
C ARG A 171 -3.57 10.45 2.47
N TRP A 172 -4.16 10.41 3.64
CA TRP A 172 -4.71 9.19 4.20
C TRP A 172 -6.19 8.95 3.87
N ASP A 173 -6.89 9.97 3.42
CA ASP A 173 -8.32 9.85 3.08
C ASP A 173 -8.58 9.29 1.67
N GLY A 174 -7.61 9.34 0.77
CA GLY A 174 -7.70 8.85 -0.61
C GLY A 174 -8.87 9.38 -1.46
N TYR A 175 -9.82 10.04 -0.84
CA TYR A 175 -11.17 10.32 -1.32
C TYR A 175 -11.22 11.01 -2.69
N LYS A 176 -10.44 12.08 -2.88
CA LYS A 176 -10.45 12.86 -4.15
C LYS A 176 -9.26 12.58 -5.07
N VAL A 177 -8.33 11.75 -4.64
CA VAL A 177 -7.07 11.49 -5.36
C VAL A 177 -6.82 10.02 -5.63
N SER A 178 -7.58 9.12 -5.01
CA SER A 178 -7.54 7.68 -5.32
C SER A 178 -8.63 7.32 -6.34
N VAL A 179 -8.22 6.70 -7.44
CA VAL A 179 -9.13 6.22 -8.47
C VAL A 179 -9.59 4.80 -8.16
N ARG A 180 -8.67 3.92 -7.74
CA ARG A 180 -8.94 2.50 -7.52
C ARG A 180 -8.66 2.02 -6.10
N ASP A 181 -7.70 2.63 -5.43
CA ASP A 181 -7.30 2.30 -4.06
C ASP A 181 -8.26 2.99 -3.06
N LYS A 182 -9.48 2.50 -3.03
CA LYS A 182 -10.59 2.97 -2.17
C LYS A 182 -11.66 1.89 -2.05
N ILE A 183 -12.51 2.03 -1.05
CA ILE A 183 -13.68 1.16 -0.83
C ILE A 183 -14.96 1.99 -1.08
N PRO A 184 -15.45 2.07 -2.33
CA PRO A 184 -16.48 3.03 -2.72
C PRO A 184 -17.77 2.91 -1.90
N VAL A 185 -18.15 1.69 -1.51
CA VAL A 185 -19.39 1.40 -0.79
C VAL A 185 -19.43 2.09 0.59
N TYR A 186 -18.27 2.23 1.26
CA TYR A 186 -18.17 2.77 2.61
C TYR A 186 -17.56 4.18 2.67
N GLN A 187 -16.95 4.66 1.56
CA GLN A 187 -16.20 5.91 1.56
C GLN A 187 -17.03 7.12 1.98
N ASP A 188 -18.27 7.24 1.45
CA ASP A 188 -19.13 8.38 1.78
C ASP A 188 -19.64 8.31 3.23
N GLU A 189 -19.82 7.12 3.77
CA GLU A 189 -20.19 6.92 5.17
C GLU A 189 -19.05 7.35 6.10
N TRP A 190 -17.84 6.93 5.84
CA TRP A 190 -16.67 7.33 6.61
C TRP A 190 -16.45 8.84 6.59
N VAL A 191 -16.68 9.49 5.44
CA VAL A 191 -16.60 10.95 5.32
C VAL A 191 -17.69 11.63 6.17
N ARG A 192 -18.93 11.11 6.16
CA ARG A 192 -20.03 11.63 7.01
C ARG A 192 -19.76 11.49 8.51
N GLN A 193 -19.05 10.43 8.88
CA GLN A 193 -18.60 10.18 10.27
C GLN A 193 -17.40 11.05 10.66
N GLY A 194 -16.85 11.86 9.76
CA GLY A 194 -15.68 12.68 10.02
C GLY A 194 -14.34 11.91 9.99
N LEU A 195 -14.34 10.68 9.52
CA LEU A 195 -13.13 9.84 9.42
C LEU A 195 -12.30 10.25 8.20
N VAL A 196 -11.78 11.47 8.23
CA VAL A 196 -11.02 12.11 7.15
C VAL A 196 -9.69 12.59 7.70
N TYR A 197 -8.60 11.98 7.22
CA TYR A 197 -7.24 12.25 7.71
C TYR A 197 -6.38 12.72 6.53
N HIS A 198 -5.80 13.92 6.67
CA HIS A 198 -5.00 14.52 5.60
C HIS A 198 -3.50 14.30 5.77
N SER A 199 -3.09 14.06 7.00
CA SER A 199 -1.69 13.87 7.38
C SER A 199 -1.55 12.71 8.36
N THR A 200 -0.33 12.19 8.50
CA THR A 200 0.00 11.19 9.51
C THR A 200 -0.18 11.75 10.94
N ASP A 201 0.05 13.05 11.12
CA ASP A 201 -0.19 13.71 12.42
C ASP A 201 -1.67 13.73 12.81
N ASP A 202 -2.60 13.82 11.83
CA ASP A 202 -4.05 13.73 12.11
C ASP A 202 -4.41 12.35 12.66
N ILE A 203 -3.83 11.28 12.09
CA ILE A 203 -4.04 9.91 12.58
C ILE A 203 -3.45 9.76 13.99
N ILE A 204 -2.21 10.21 14.21
CA ILE A 204 -1.57 10.14 15.52
C ILE A 204 -2.38 10.90 16.58
N ARG A 205 -2.97 12.03 16.22
CA ARG A 205 -3.88 12.78 17.09
C ARG A 205 -5.15 12.00 17.37
N ALA A 206 -5.79 11.44 16.34
CA ALA A 206 -7.01 10.64 16.49
C ALA A 206 -6.78 9.37 17.36
N VAL A 207 -5.59 8.77 17.32
CA VAL A 207 -5.20 7.70 18.25
C VAL A 207 -5.16 8.23 19.70
N LYS A 208 -4.52 9.38 19.94
CA LYS A 208 -4.42 9.97 21.27
C LYS A 208 -5.78 10.40 21.84
N ASP A 209 -6.64 10.89 20.97
CA ASP A 209 -7.99 11.37 21.32
C ASP A 209 -9.01 10.21 21.34
N GLU A 210 -8.57 8.98 21.09
CA GLU A 210 -9.40 7.76 21.02
C GLU A 210 -10.56 7.83 20.00
N THR A 211 -10.40 8.62 18.95
CA THR A 211 -11.42 8.84 17.92
C THR A 211 -11.18 8.03 16.62
N LEU A 212 -10.01 7.42 16.48
CA LEU A 212 -9.71 6.54 15.35
C LEU A 212 -10.49 5.21 15.51
N PRO A 213 -11.08 4.62 14.46
CA PRO A 213 -11.64 3.27 14.53
C PRO A 213 -10.64 2.24 15.07
N ARG A 214 -11.13 1.18 15.74
CA ARG A 214 -10.27 0.19 16.40
C ARG A 214 -9.85 -0.97 15.50
N ASN A 215 -10.55 -1.19 14.39
CA ASN A 215 -10.19 -2.21 13.40
C ASN A 215 -9.88 -1.51 12.07
N ILE A 216 -8.62 -1.54 11.67
CA ILE A 216 -8.12 -0.72 10.55
C ILE A 216 -7.17 -1.51 9.67
N MET A 217 -7.36 -1.38 8.36
CA MET A 217 -6.36 -1.74 7.36
C MET A 217 -5.63 -0.48 6.88
N PHE A 218 -4.35 -0.39 7.17
CA PHE A 218 -3.45 0.63 6.64
C PHE A 218 -2.76 0.12 5.39
N THR A 219 -3.07 0.73 4.25
CA THR A 219 -2.36 0.48 2.99
C THR A 219 -1.35 1.59 2.75
N THR A 220 -0.07 1.22 2.70
CA THR A 220 1.00 2.16 2.37
C THR A 220 1.76 1.73 1.13
N HIS A 221 2.35 2.72 0.47
CA HIS A 221 3.21 2.53 -0.67
C HIS A 221 4.63 2.94 -0.27
N PRO A 222 5.52 2.00 0.07
CA PRO A 222 6.82 2.29 0.67
C PRO A 222 7.69 3.28 -0.10
N GLN A 223 7.54 3.36 -1.42
CA GLN A 223 8.26 4.32 -2.25
C GLN A 223 7.99 5.79 -1.90
N ARG A 224 6.93 6.08 -1.13
CA ARG A 224 6.58 7.44 -0.67
C ARG A 224 7.29 7.83 0.62
N TRP A 225 7.84 6.84 1.35
CA TRP A 225 8.42 7.01 2.68
C TRP A 225 9.95 7.01 2.59
N THR A 226 10.57 8.14 2.91
CA THR A 226 12.03 8.27 2.85
C THR A 226 12.52 9.42 3.72
N ASP A 227 13.69 9.26 4.36
CA ASP A 227 14.39 10.32 5.05
C ASP A 227 15.38 11.06 4.13
N CYS A 228 15.55 10.62 2.89
CA CYS A 228 16.36 11.31 1.90
C CYS A 228 15.61 12.54 1.34
N LEU A 229 16.09 13.74 1.65
CA LEU A 229 15.44 15.01 1.28
C LEU A 229 15.20 15.13 -0.23
N THR A 230 16.16 14.74 -1.05
CA THR A 230 16.05 14.85 -2.51
C THR A 230 14.99 13.91 -3.08
N GLU A 231 14.91 12.69 -2.57
CA GLU A 231 13.86 11.74 -2.96
C GLU A 231 12.48 12.18 -2.47
N TRP A 232 12.41 12.67 -1.23
CA TRP A 232 11.18 13.20 -0.64
C TRP A 232 10.62 14.38 -1.45
N LEU A 233 11.48 15.35 -1.84
CA LEU A 233 11.08 16.49 -2.68
C LEU A 233 10.63 16.04 -4.06
N LYS A 234 11.36 15.11 -4.69
CA LYS A 234 10.99 14.55 -6.00
C LYS A 234 9.62 13.87 -5.95
N GLU A 235 9.40 13.03 -4.94
CA GLU A 235 8.12 12.33 -4.78
C GLU A 235 6.97 13.32 -4.48
N LEU A 236 7.19 14.31 -3.64
CA LEU A 236 6.22 15.37 -3.35
C LEU A 236 5.80 16.11 -4.63
N PHE A 237 6.77 16.52 -5.45
CA PHE A 237 6.51 17.24 -6.69
C PHE A 237 5.73 16.37 -7.70
N VAL A 238 6.21 15.15 -7.94
CA VAL A 238 5.59 14.21 -8.87
C VAL A 238 4.17 13.86 -8.43
N GLN A 239 3.96 13.63 -7.11
CA GLN A 239 2.64 13.28 -6.60
C GLN A 239 1.66 14.46 -6.68
N ASN A 240 2.10 15.68 -6.39
CA ASN A 240 1.26 16.85 -6.54
C ASN A 240 0.81 17.05 -7.99
N LEU A 241 1.71 16.85 -8.96
CA LEU A 241 1.36 16.90 -10.39
C LEU A 241 0.33 15.79 -10.74
N LYS A 242 0.55 14.56 -10.30
CA LYS A 242 -0.40 13.45 -10.49
C LYS A 242 -1.77 13.77 -9.85
N ASN A 243 -1.79 14.37 -8.66
CA ASN A 243 -3.02 14.73 -7.97
C ASN A 243 -3.80 15.82 -8.72
N CYS A 244 -3.13 16.81 -9.31
CA CYS A 244 -3.78 17.80 -10.17
C CYS A 244 -4.47 17.14 -11.38
N VAL A 245 -3.77 16.24 -12.07
CA VAL A 245 -4.35 15.50 -13.21
C VAL A 245 -5.53 14.62 -12.76
N LYS A 246 -5.38 13.88 -11.65
CA LYS A 246 -6.46 13.02 -11.14
C LYS A 246 -7.73 13.79 -10.76
N ARG A 247 -7.60 14.98 -10.17
CA ARG A 247 -8.76 15.84 -9.86
C ARG A 247 -9.53 16.22 -11.10
N LEU A 248 -8.85 16.48 -12.22
CA LEU A 248 -9.49 16.82 -13.50
C LEU A 248 -10.23 15.60 -14.12
N VAL A 249 -9.78 14.38 -13.82
CA VAL A 249 -10.38 13.15 -14.35
C VAL A 249 -11.53 12.66 -13.46
N VAL A 250 -11.42 12.79 -12.14
CA VAL A 250 -12.43 12.34 -11.16
C VAL A 250 -13.60 13.34 -11.05
N SER A 251 -13.43 14.58 -11.48
CA SER A 251 -14.48 15.63 -11.48
C SER A 251 -15.43 15.54 -12.69
N LYS A 252 -15.26 14.57 -13.56
CA LYS A 252 -16.15 14.23 -14.68
C LYS A 252 -16.92 12.96 -14.38
#